data_28a715861066638370ba7ec0799284aa
#
_entry.id   28a715861066638370ba7ec0799284aa
#
_cell.length_a   1.000
_cell.length_b   1.000
_cell.length_c   1.000
_cell.angle_alpha   90.00
_cell.angle_beta   90.00
_cell.angle_gamma   90.00
#
_symmetry.space_group_name_H-M   'P 1'
#
loop_
_entity.id
_entity.type
_entity.pdbx_description
1 polymer ?
#
loop_
_entity_poly.entity_id
_entity_poly.type
_entity_poly.pdbx_seq_one_letter_code
_entity_poly.pdbx_strand_id
1 'polypeptide(L)'
;MDRSNHYEAAFEAYLQWHRLGYIGVDESRRSIFGDTPIKSLDFLVFGPAGARLVIDIKGRRFPGGPPEKPRRVWESWAEGEDVDSLERWADLSGPGWQGLLVFAYHLLPSVELPNDIEDLWTWRGRRYLLRAVDVADYRRHMRVRSPRWGTVWLPRDVFRELVKPLHHFTHQSRVVNYVFQP
;
A
#
# COMPACT_ATOMS: atom_id res chain seq x y z
N MET A 1 -14.93 8.64 -10.90
CA MET A 1 -13.83 7.88 -11.50
C MET A 1 -14.24 6.41 -11.47
N ASP A 2 -14.37 5.78 -12.61
CA ASP A 2 -14.75 4.34 -12.66
C ASP A 2 -13.45 3.54 -12.56
N ARG A 3 -13.11 3.11 -11.32
CA ARG A 3 -11.94 2.28 -11.09
C ARG A 3 -12.27 0.85 -11.48
N SER A 4 -11.73 0.38 -12.59
CA SER A 4 -11.87 -1.01 -13.06
C SER A 4 -11.27 -2.01 -12.05
N ASN A 5 -10.34 -1.56 -11.21
CA ASN A 5 -9.70 -2.35 -10.18
C ASN A 5 -10.50 -2.31 -8.87
N HIS A 6 -11.15 -3.43 -8.53
CA HIS A 6 -11.98 -3.52 -7.32
C HIS A 6 -11.21 -3.36 -6.00
N TYR A 7 -9.90 -3.54 -5.98
CA TYR A 7 -9.06 -3.33 -4.79
C TYR A 7 -8.92 -1.85 -4.47
N GLU A 8 -8.64 -1.03 -5.48
CA GLU A 8 -8.56 0.42 -5.34
C GLU A 8 -9.92 1.02 -5.00
N ALA A 9 -11.00 0.54 -5.64
CA ALA A 9 -12.35 0.99 -5.33
C ALA A 9 -12.77 0.65 -3.89
N ALA A 10 -12.39 -0.53 -3.38
CA ALA A 10 -12.62 -0.90 -1.98
C ALA A 10 -11.78 -0.06 -1.02
N PHE A 11 -10.54 0.26 -1.38
CA PHE A 11 -9.66 1.12 -0.60
C PHE A 11 -10.18 2.56 -0.56
N GLU A 12 -10.61 3.11 -1.68
CA GLU A 12 -11.23 4.44 -1.73
C GLU A 12 -12.48 4.52 -0.83
N ALA A 13 -13.34 3.50 -0.86
CA ALA A 13 -14.50 3.41 0.03
C ALA A 13 -14.08 3.32 1.51
N TYR A 14 -12.98 2.64 1.83
CA TYR A 14 -12.40 2.61 3.17
C TYR A 14 -11.97 4.01 3.62
N LEU A 15 -11.25 4.76 2.77
CA LEU A 15 -10.82 6.13 3.08
C LEU A 15 -12.02 7.06 3.35
N GLN A 16 -13.07 6.95 2.54
CA GLN A 16 -14.32 7.72 2.71
C GLN A 16 -15.02 7.39 4.02
N TRP A 17 -15.15 6.10 4.35
CA TRP A 17 -15.77 5.65 5.58
C TRP A 17 -15.05 6.15 6.82
N HIS A 18 -13.73 6.12 6.81
CA HIS A 18 -12.89 6.62 7.90
C HIS A 18 -12.66 8.13 7.86
N ARG A 19 -13.31 8.84 6.91
CA ARG A 19 -13.22 10.31 6.76
C ARG A 19 -11.77 10.80 6.61
N LEU A 20 -10.92 10.02 5.98
CA LEU A 20 -9.56 10.40 5.66
C LEU A 20 -9.55 11.28 4.40
N GLY A 21 -8.80 12.38 4.42
CA GLY A 21 -8.58 13.18 3.23
C GLY A 21 -7.76 12.40 2.21
N TYR A 22 -8.12 12.44 0.93
CA TYR A 22 -7.34 11.76 -0.10
C TYR A 22 -7.48 12.41 -1.48
N ILE A 23 -6.50 12.15 -2.32
CA ILE A 23 -6.52 12.42 -3.76
C ILE A 23 -6.22 11.11 -4.46
N GLY A 24 -7.16 10.63 -5.26
CA GLY A 24 -6.92 9.49 -6.15
C GLY A 24 -6.22 9.95 -7.42
N VAL A 25 -5.18 9.25 -7.83
CA VAL A 25 -4.40 9.56 -9.02
C VAL A 25 -4.88 8.70 -10.19
N ASP A 26 -4.90 9.27 -11.38
CA ASP A 26 -5.23 8.56 -12.61
C ASP A 26 -3.96 7.95 -13.20
N GLU A 27 -3.82 6.64 -13.10
CA GLU A 27 -2.66 5.88 -13.60
C GLU A 27 -2.46 6.01 -15.12
N SER A 28 -3.49 6.39 -15.87
CA SER A 28 -3.37 6.60 -17.31
C SER A 28 -2.45 7.77 -17.67
N ARG A 29 -2.19 8.65 -16.70
CA ARG A 29 -1.31 9.82 -16.85
C ARG A 29 0.06 9.50 -16.32
N ARG A 30 1.02 9.23 -17.21
CA ARG A 30 2.42 9.15 -16.83
C ARG A 30 2.88 10.49 -16.30
N SER A 31 3.37 10.52 -15.08
CA SER A 31 4.03 11.69 -14.54
C SER A 31 5.47 11.74 -15.03
N ILE A 32 5.87 12.85 -15.60
CA ILE A 32 7.25 13.11 -16.01
C ILE A 32 7.82 14.10 -15.00
N PHE A 33 8.87 13.71 -14.31
CA PHE A 33 9.60 14.61 -13.44
C PHE A 33 11.02 14.82 -13.99
N GLY A 34 11.27 16.05 -14.46
CA GLY A 34 12.43 16.32 -15.31
C GLY A 34 12.31 15.52 -16.61
N ASP A 35 13.35 14.83 -17.01
CA ASP A 35 13.39 13.98 -18.20
C ASP A 35 13.13 12.50 -17.92
N THR A 36 12.79 12.14 -16.67
CA THR A 36 12.61 10.74 -16.27
C THR A 36 11.13 10.43 -16.01
N PRO A 37 10.52 9.48 -16.75
CA PRO A 37 9.18 9.02 -16.44
C PRO A 37 9.17 8.31 -15.07
N ILE A 38 8.24 8.68 -14.21
CA ILE A 38 7.99 8.04 -12.93
C ILE A 38 6.63 7.32 -13.05
N LYS A 39 6.57 6.06 -12.62
CA LYS A 39 5.30 5.33 -12.52
C LYS A 39 4.37 6.09 -11.56
N SER A 40 3.08 6.20 -11.90
CA SER A 40 2.11 6.89 -11.05
C SER A 40 1.87 6.12 -9.76
N LEU A 41 1.46 6.85 -8.74
CA LEU A 41 0.94 6.31 -7.48
C LEU A 41 -0.59 6.21 -7.56
N ASP A 42 -1.22 5.48 -6.63
CA ASP A 42 -2.67 5.33 -6.61
C ASP A 42 -3.37 6.43 -5.79
N PHE A 43 -2.80 6.78 -4.63
CA PHE A 43 -3.41 7.74 -3.71
C PHE A 43 -2.39 8.61 -2.98
N LEU A 44 -2.77 9.87 -2.77
CA LEU A 44 -2.25 10.71 -1.70
C LEU A 44 -3.26 10.70 -0.56
N VAL A 45 -2.82 10.40 0.67
CA VAL A 45 -3.73 10.31 1.83
C VAL A 45 -3.23 11.23 2.95
N PHE A 46 -4.19 11.89 3.60
CA PHE A 46 -3.98 12.84 4.69
C PHE A 46 -4.68 12.33 5.96
N GLY A 47 -3.91 11.95 6.95
CA GLY A 47 -4.43 11.47 8.23
C GLY A 47 -4.68 12.59 9.25
N PRO A 48 -5.51 12.30 10.30
CA PRO A 48 -5.93 13.30 11.28
C PRO A 48 -4.79 13.87 12.13
N ALA A 49 -3.73 13.09 12.34
CA ALA A 49 -2.56 13.53 13.11
C ALA A 49 -1.49 14.23 12.24
N GLY A 50 -1.85 14.70 11.04
CA GLY A 50 -0.92 15.30 10.09
C GLY A 50 -0.11 14.29 9.29
N ALA A 51 -0.50 13.02 9.30
CA ALA A 51 0.09 11.99 8.43
C ALA A 51 -0.11 12.36 6.96
N ARG A 52 0.95 12.21 6.16
CA ARG A 52 0.96 12.47 4.71
C ARG A 52 1.53 11.26 4.01
N LEU A 53 0.71 10.56 3.26
CA LEU A 53 1.05 9.26 2.72
C LEU A 53 0.95 9.26 1.20
N VAL A 54 1.96 8.70 0.56
CA VAL A 54 1.95 8.33 -0.86
C VAL A 54 1.71 6.83 -0.91
N ILE A 55 0.65 6.39 -1.56
CA ILE A 55 0.19 5.01 -1.49
C ILE A 55 0.13 4.36 -2.87
N ASP A 56 0.61 3.12 -2.92
CA ASP A 56 0.45 2.20 -4.04
C ASP A 56 -0.23 0.92 -3.54
N ILE A 57 -1.34 0.51 -4.20
CA ILE A 57 -2.18 -0.61 -3.79
C ILE A 57 -1.78 -1.89 -4.51
N LYS A 58 -1.46 -2.91 -3.73
CA LYS A 58 -1.17 -4.25 -4.22
C LYS A 58 -2.32 -5.21 -3.90
N GLY A 59 -3.24 -5.34 -4.85
CA GLY A 59 -4.38 -6.26 -4.73
C GLY A 59 -3.95 -7.73 -4.71
N ARG A 60 -4.45 -8.52 -3.74
CA ARG A 60 -4.15 -9.94 -3.59
C ARG A 60 -5.40 -10.71 -3.20
N ARG A 61 -5.59 -11.89 -3.77
CA ARG A 61 -6.61 -12.85 -3.31
C ARG A 61 -6.03 -13.74 -2.20
N PHE A 62 -6.75 -13.94 -1.13
CA PHE A 62 -6.34 -14.84 -0.05
C PHE A 62 -7.47 -15.83 0.32
N PRO A 63 -7.20 -17.15 0.32
CA PRO A 63 -6.00 -17.81 -0.17
C PRO A 63 -5.76 -17.56 -1.66
N GLY A 64 -4.49 -17.51 -2.04
CA GLY A 64 -4.08 -17.46 -3.45
C GLY A 64 -4.07 -18.84 -4.10
N GLY A 65 -3.68 -18.91 -5.36
CA GLY A 65 -3.60 -20.18 -6.12
C GLY A 65 -4.95 -20.66 -6.65
N PRO A 66 -4.96 -21.83 -7.30
CA PRO A 66 -6.18 -22.42 -7.83
C PRO A 66 -7.05 -23.01 -6.71
N PRO A 67 -8.39 -23.13 -6.90
CA PRO A 67 -9.32 -23.61 -5.87
C PRO A 67 -8.96 -24.99 -5.32
N GLU A 68 -8.42 -25.88 -6.17
CA GLU A 68 -8.06 -27.25 -5.85
C GLU A 68 -6.79 -27.33 -4.97
N LYS A 69 -5.95 -26.29 -5.03
CA LYS A 69 -4.69 -26.20 -4.27
C LYS A 69 -4.47 -24.78 -3.74
N PRO A 70 -5.28 -24.35 -2.77
CA PRO A 70 -5.18 -22.99 -2.23
C PRO A 70 -3.85 -22.79 -1.50
N ARG A 71 -3.21 -21.66 -1.75
CA ARG A 71 -1.98 -21.27 -1.07
C ARG A 71 -2.30 -20.27 0.03
N ARG A 72 -2.17 -20.68 1.29
CA ARG A 72 -2.38 -19.80 2.47
C ARG A 72 -1.10 -19.02 2.80
N VAL A 73 -0.68 -18.18 1.85
CA VAL A 73 0.49 -17.30 2.00
C VAL A 73 0.04 -15.87 1.78
N TRP A 74 0.37 -15.01 2.72
CA TRP A 74 0.21 -13.56 2.58
C TRP A 74 1.28 -13.06 1.60
N GLU A 75 0.90 -12.90 0.35
CA GLU A 75 1.83 -12.49 -0.70
C GLU A 75 2.25 -11.03 -0.50
N SER A 76 3.57 -10.81 -0.43
CA SER A 76 4.19 -9.51 -0.16
C SER A 76 4.99 -8.96 -1.35
N TRP A 77 4.79 -9.52 -2.55
CA TRP A 77 5.57 -9.10 -3.71
C TRP A 77 5.03 -7.83 -4.37
N ALA A 78 5.95 -7.06 -4.97
CA ALA A 78 5.68 -5.88 -5.79
C ALA A 78 6.62 -5.89 -7.01
N GLU A 79 6.41 -5.01 -7.96
CA GLU A 79 7.41 -4.73 -8.98
C GLU A 79 8.51 -3.84 -8.37
N GLY A 80 9.77 -4.04 -8.77
CA GLY A 80 10.86 -3.19 -8.29
C GLY A 80 10.66 -1.73 -8.66
N GLU A 81 10.10 -1.49 -9.86
CA GLU A 81 9.75 -0.15 -10.33
C GLU A 81 8.69 0.54 -9.47
N ASP A 82 7.73 -0.20 -8.90
CA ASP A 82 6.75 0.36 -7.96
C ASP A 82 7.45 0.89 -6.70
N VAL A 83 8.39 0.09 -6.16
CA VAL A 83 9.17 0.47 -4.97
C VAL A 83 10.00 1.73 -5.25
N ASP A 84 10.70 1.76 -6.38
CA ASP A 84 11.54 2.90 -6.81
C ASP A 84 10.71 4.18 -6.99
N SER A 85 9.57 4.05 -7.66
CA SER A 85 8.69 5.19 -7.95
C SER A 85 8.03 5.72 -6.68
N LEU A 86 7.56 4.84 -5.79
CA LEU A 86 6.88 5.22 -4.57
C LEU A 86 7.80 5.95 -3.58
N GLU A 87 9.05 5.48 -3.43
CA GLU A 87 10.07 6.16 -2.63
C GLU A 87 10.38 7.55 -3.20
N ARG A 88 10.56 7.63 -4.52
CA ARG A 88 10.81 8.90 -5.20
C ARG A 88 9.64 9.88 -5.06
N TRP A 89 8.39 9.40 -5.13
CA TRP A 89 7.23 10.25 -4.89
C TRP A 89 7.19 10.79 -3.46
N ALA A 90 7.54 9.98 -2.46
CA ALA A 90 7.61 10.43 -1.07
C ALA A 90 8.65 11.53 -0.91
N ASP A 91 9.84 11.37 -1.48
CA ASP A 91 10.92 12.36 -1.45
C ASP A 91 10.52 13.67 -2.15
N LEU A 92 9.92 13.59 -3.34
CA LEU A 92 9.49 14.74 -4.12
C LEU A 92 8.35 15.52 -3.47
N SER A 93 7.50 14.84 -2.70
CA SER A 93 6.40 15.47 -1.95
C SER A 93 6.91 16.27 -0.74
N GLY A 94 8.18 16.09 -0.38
CA GLY A 94 8.87 16.87 0.64
C GLY A 94 8.81 16.27 2.04
N PRO A 95 9.35 16.99 3.03
CA PRO A 95 9.46 16.49 4.39
C PRO A 95 8.12 16.09 5.01
N GLY A 96 8.10 14.96 5.71
CA GLY A 96 6.91 14.43 6.40
C GLY A 96 6.01 13.56 5.55
N TRP A 97 6.28 13.41 4.24
CA TRP A 97 5.62 12.40 3.42
C TRP A 97 6.24 11.02 3.60
N GLN A 98 5.40 10.00 3.53
CA GLN A 98 5.79 8.60 3.69
C GLN A 98 5.20 7.76 2.57
N GLY A 99 6.03 6.96 1.91
CA GLY A 99 5.58 6.00 0.90
C GLY A 99 5.11 4.70 1.56
N LEU A 100 3.94 4.20 1.16
CA LEU A 100 3.40 2.94 1.66
C LEU A 100 3.01 2.01 0.52
N LEU A 101 3.51 0.78 0.55
CA LEU A 101 2.91 -0.34 -0.18
C LEU A 101 1.74 -0.89 0.64
N VAL A 102 0.52 -0.77 0.12
CA VAL A 102 -0.68 -1.27 0.79
C VAL A 102 -1.15 -2.56 0.11
N PHE A 103 -1.03 -3.65 0.82
CA PHE A 103 -1.53 -4.96 0.40
C PHE A 103 -3.01 -5.08 0.78
N ALA A 104 -3.88 -5.04 -0.22
CA ALA A 104 -5.32 -5.23 -0.06
C ALA A 104 -5.65 -6.71 -0.33
N TYR A 105 -5.79 -7.51 0.73
CA TYR A 105 -6.11 -8.92 0.61
C TYR A 105 -7.62 -9.12 0.52
N HIS A 106 -8.13 -9.49 -0.67
CA HIS A 106 -9.50 -9.97 -0.83
C HIS A 106 -9.62 -11.38 -0.23
N LEU A 107 -10.34 -11.47 0.89
CA LEU A 107 -10.53 -12.71 1.63
C LEU A 107 -11.67 -13.53 1.04
N LEU A 108 -11.39 -14.79 0.70
CA LEU A 108 -12.44 -15.72 0.30
C LEU A 108 -13.34 -16.07 1.50
N PRO A 109 -14.59 -16.50 1.26
CA PRO A 109 -15.55 -16.80 2.33
C PRO A 109 -15.06 -17.81 3.37
N SER A 110 -14.23 -18.77 2.95
CA SER A 110 -13.65 -19.82 3.81
C SER A 110 -12.52 -19.35 4.75
N VAL A 111 -12.19 -18.04 4.72
CA VAL A 111 -11.13 -17.49 5.59
C VAL A 111 -11.76 -17.02 6.89
N GLU A 112 -11.37 -17.66 7.97
CA GLU A 112 -11.66 -17.21 9.33
C GLU A 112 -10.48 -16.38 9.84
N LEU A 113 -10.79 -15.27 10.46
CA LEU A 113 -9.83 -14.36 11.10
C LEU A 113 -10.30 -14.11 12.53
N PRO A 114 -9.37 -13.73 13.45
CA PRO A 114 -9.75 -13.24 14.76
C PRO A 114 -10.75 -12.08 14.68
N ASN A 115 -11.69 -12.03 15.64
CA ASN A 115 -12.75 -10.99 15.63
C ASN A 115 -12.22 -9.58 15.88
N ASP A 116 -11.05 -9.46 16.48
CA ASP A 116 -10.36 -8.23 16.85
C ASP A 116 -9.32 -7.79 15.80
N ILE A 117 -9.34 -8.41 14.61
CA ILE A 117 -8.37 -8.05 13.58
C ILE A 117 -8.65 -6.66 13.02
N GLU A 118 -7.65 -5.80 13.11
CA GLU A 118 -7.73 -4.42 12.67
C GLU A 118 -7.71 -4.30 11.14
N ASP A 119 -8.39 -3.27 10.60
CA ASP A 119 -8.50 -2.94 9.18
C ASP A 119 -9.07 -4.08 8.31
N LEU A 120 -10.00 -4.86 8.89
CA LEU A 120 -10.87 -5.72 8.13
C LEU A 120 -12.04 -4.89 7.59
N TRP A 121 -12.09 -4.73 6.28
CA TRP A 121 -13.06 -3.89 5.57
C TRP A 121 -14.01 -4.72 4.73
N THR A 122 -15.31 -4.47 4.85
CA THR A 122 -16.32 -5.11 3.99
C THR A 122 -16.90 -4.08 3.01
N TRP A 123 -16.77 -4.36 1.73
CA TRP A 123 -17.27 -3.51 0.66
C TRP A 123 -17.92 -4.33 -0.44
N ARG A 124 -19.17 -4.00 -0.79
CA ARG A 124 -19.98 -4.72 -1.79
C ARG A 124 -19.99 -6.25 -1.58
N GLY A 125 -20.16 -6.70 -0.33
CA GLY A 125 -20.20 -8.12 0.04
C GLY A 125 -18.85 -8.86 -0.01
N ARG A 126 -17.74 -8.17 -0.27
CA ARG A 126 -16.39 -8.73 -0.24
C ARG A 126 -15.63 -8.22 0.97
N ARG A 127 -14.85 -9.10 1.58
CA ARG A 127 -13.98 -8.75 2.72
C ARG A 127 -12.57 -8.48 2.26
N TYR A 128 -11.99 -7.40 2.76
CA TYR A 128 -10.62 -6.99 2.46
C TYR A 128 -9.87 -6.78 3.77
N LEU A 129 -8.69 -7.37 3.87
CA LEU A 129 -7.76 -7.07 4.95
C LEU A 129 -6.69 -6.12 4.42
N LEU A 130 -6.62 -4.92 4.98
CA LEU A 130 -5.65 -3.91 4.56
C LEU A 130 -4.40 -3.98 5.43
N ARG A 131 -3.26 -4.13 4.80
CA ARG A 131 -1.95 -4.20 5.47
C ARG A 131 -0.96 -3.33 4.72
N ALA A 132 -0.15 -2.60 5.45
CA ALA A 132 0.79 -1.66 4.86
C ALA A 132 2.23 -1.91 5.34
N VAL A 133 3.18 -1.59 4.48
CA VAL A 133 4.61 -1.58 4.79
C VAL A 133 5.19 -0.26 4.27
N ASP A 134 6.01 0.40 5.09
CA ASP A 134 6.79 1.56 4.68
C ASP A 134 7.73 1.19 3.52
N VAL A 135 7.77 2.02 2.49
CA VAL A 135 8.53 1.72 1.27
C VAL A 135 10.04 1.66 1.53
N ALA A 136 10.56 2.50 2.43
CA ALA A 136 11.99 2.49 2.77
C ALA A 136 12.38 1.21 3.53
N ASP A 137 11.50 0.74 4.44
CA ASP A 137 11.70 -0.54 5.12
C ASP A 137 11.55 -1.72 4.15
N TYR A 138 10.57 -1.64 3.25
CA TYR A 138 10.40 -2.65 2.21
C TYR A 138 11.65 -2.75 1.34
N ARG A 139 12.17 -1.62 0.84
CA ARG A 139 13.40 -1.56 0.03
C ARG A 139 14.61 -2.16 0.74
N ARG A 140 14.79 -1.84 2.02
CA ARG A 140 15.94 -2.31 2.81
C ARG A 140 15.99 -3.83 2.94
N HIS A 141 14.83 -4.49 2.95
CA HIS A 141 14.71 -5.91 3.24
C HIS A 141 14.21 -6.76 2.06
N MET A 142 13.83 -6.13 0.94
CA MET A 142 13.33 -6.86 -0.23
C MET A 142 14.39 -7.76 -0.83
N ARG A 143 13.92 -8.85 -1.43
CA ARG A 143 14.72 -9.77 -2.22
C ARG A 143 14.14 -9.92 -3.61
N VAL A 144 14.99 -10.21 -4.58
CA VAL A 144 14.54 -10.50 -5.95
C VAL A 144 13.70 -11.77 -5.93
N ARG A 145 12.47 -11.69 -6.44
CA ARG A 145 11.57 -12.81 -6.63
C ARG A 145 11.73 -13.41 -8.02
N SER A 146 11.71 -12.57 -9.04
CA SER A 146 11.91 -12.96 -10.43
C SER A 146 12.65 -11.86 -11.19
N PRO A 147 13.89 -12.10 -11.62
CA PRO A 147 14.62 -11.15 -12.47
C PRO A 147 13.89 -10.89 -13.80
N ARG A 148 13.28 -11.94 -14.37
CA ARG A 148 12.54 -11.84 -15.64
C ARG A 148 11.37 -10.86 -15.58
N TRP A 149 10.68 -10.80 -14.44
CA TRP A 149 9.50 -9.98 -14.24
C TRP A 149 9.77 -8.72 -13.42
N GLY A 150 11.02 -8.45 -13.08
CA GLY A 150 11.40 -7.31 -12.25
C GLY A 150 10.72 -7.29 -10.87
N THR A 151 10.25 -8.46 -10.38
CA THR A 151 9.50 -8.51 -9.12
C THR A 151 10.40 -8.78 -7.93
N VAL A 152 10.04 -8.14 -6.81
CA VAL A 152 10.69 -8.24 -5.50
C VAL A 152 9.67 -8.68 -4.45
N TRP A 153 10.13 -9.15 -3.30
CA TRP A 153 9.27 -9.63 -2.22
C TRP A 153 9.97 -9.52 -0.87
N LEU A 154 9.20 -9.50 0.21
CA LEU A 154 9.75 -9.63 1.56
C LEU A 154 9.70 -11.10 2.00
N PRO A 155 10.78 -11.64 2.60
CA PRO A 155 10.75 -12.91 3.30
C PRO A 155 9.62 -12.93 4.34
N ARG A 156 9.03 -14.09 4.59
CA ARG A 156 7.82 -14.24 5.40
C ARG A 156 7.97 -13.73 6.83
N ASP A 157 9.11 -14.00 7.45
CA ASP A 157 9.49 -13.55 8.78
C ASP A 157 9.62 -12.01 8.81
N VAL A 158 10.35 -11.46 7.88
CA VAL A 158 10.51 -10.01 7.72
C VAL A 158 9.17 -9.32 7.43
N PHE A 159 8.35 -9.88 6.54
CA PHE A 159 7.04 -9.31 6.26
C PHE A 159 6.15 -9.27 7.50
N ARG A 160 6.15 -10.32 8.31
CA ARG A 160 5.39 -10.38 9.57
C ARG A 160 5.83 -9.32 10.57
N GLU A 161 7.11 -9.00 10.60
CA GLU A 161 7.68 -7.99 11.49
C GLU A 161 7.34 -6.56 11.04
N LEU A 162 7.49 -6.29 9.75
CA LEU A 162 7.34 -4.95 9.18
C LEU A 162 5.90 -4.55 8.88
N VAL A 163 5.05 -5.51 8.52
CA VAL A 163 3.67 -5.23 8.13
C VAL A 163 2.83 -4.75 9.31
N LYS A 164 2.10 -3.65 9.09
CA LYS A 164 1.20 -3.08 10.10
C LYS A 164 -0.22 -2.91 9.52
N PRO A 165 -1.24 -2.82 10.36
CA PRO A 165 -2.54 -2.30 9.95
C PRO A 165 -2.40 -0.91 9.33
N LEU A 166 -3.25 -0.57 8.37
CA LEU A 166 -3.17 0.74 7.68
C LEU A 166 -3.39 1.91 8.64
N HIS A 167 -4.31 1.77 9.61
CA HIS A 167 -4.60 2.83 10.57
C HIS A 167 -3.38 3.22 11.42
N HIS A 168 -2.42 2.32 11.62
CA HIS A 168 -1.16 2.62 12.28
C HIS A 168 -0.45 3.81 11.61
N PHE A 169 -0.43 3.86 10.29
CA PHE A 169 0.22 4.94 9.53
C PHE A 169 -0.65 6.18 9.40
N THR A 170 -1.96 6.03 9.28
CA THR A 170 -2.87 7.17 9.12
C THR A 170 -3.05 7.99 10.39
N HIS A 171 -2.74 7.42 11.56
CA HIS A 171 -2.88 8.09 12.86
C HIS A 171 -1.54 8.46 13.52
N GLN A 172 -0.41 8.19 12.85
CA GLN A 172 0.90 8.63 13.34
C GLN A 172 1.22 10.04 12.85
N SER A 173 1.64 10.92 13.80
CA SER A 173 2.28 12.18 13.46
C SER A 173 3.78 11.96 13.30
N ARG A 174 4.32 12.15 12.10
CA ARG A 174 5.76 12.37 11.96
C ARG A 174 6.03 13.84 12.28
N VAL A 175 6.56 14.11 13.46
CA VAL A 175 7.04 15.46 13.82
C VAL A 175 8.21 15.78 12.89
N VAL A 176 7.97 16.65 11.93
CA VAL A 176 9.05 17.23 11.12
C VAL A 176 9.59 18.41 11.91
N ASN A 177 10.73 18.25 12.53
CA ASN A 177 11.45 19.38 13.13
C ASN A 177 12.00 20.24 11.99
N TYR A 178 11.27 21.29 11.64
CA TYR A 178 11.80 22.34 10.78
C TYR A 178 12.86 23.10 11.55
N VAL A 179 14.13 22.80 11.29
CA VAL A 179 15.21 23.69 11.70
C VAL A 179 15.20 24.85 10.70
N PHE A 180 14.56 25.94 11.07
CA PHE A 180 14.77 27.20 10.35
C PHE A 180 16.22 27.58 10.60
N GLN A 181 17.08 27.43 9.62
CA GLN A 181 18.34 28.14 9.61
C GLN A 181 18.04 29.58 9.15
N PRO A 182 18.42 30.58 9.93
CA PRO A 182 18.23 32.00 9.58
C PRO A 182 19.08 32.41 8.40
#